data_a77005cbcd033f01f7bb3e2f6156cf16
#
_entry.id   a77005cbcd033f01f7bb3e2f6156cf16
#
_cell.length_a   1.000
_cell.length_b   1.000
_cell.length_c   1.000
_cell.angle_alpha   90.00
_cell.angle_beta   90.00
_cell.angle_gamma   90.00
#
_symmetry.space_group_name_H-M   'P 1'
#
loop_
_entity.id
_entity.type
_entity.pdbx_description
1 polymer ?
#
loop_
_entity_poly.entity_id
_entity_poly.type
_entity_poly.pdbx_seq_one_letter_code
_entity_poly.pdbx_strand_id
1 'polypeptide(L)'
;ALINNDVKALVATSALGMGFDKPDLSFVIHYQAPGSIVEYYQQVGRAGRAVAHADGVLLPSDTDERIWDYFATASIPDPKSADKVLAAIAEQPRTLLEIESETGLRRGRLEALLKILAVEGVVEKVGTTWATTGERYVHNTAKWDDLTKVRATEADIMRKYAHGEGCLMAFLQIALDDPTPAACGRCSVCTGNIPFPGSEPSHEKLMSARAFMRGTDADIEPRKQWPKGVSRKGTILSLNAGRAVAFADDPGWSLELAELNRSRPGEIPEVMLDGAVATLGRWSKVWGTRPTSVVPLPALDMRSNRQLAEHIAKVGKLPMHDVFTWTGAALPDDVASTPVVAHLEKVLTIASDHDLPRGPVLLVATDVRTRWTATVAGAMLRDQGIPAVLLLALHLRP
;
A
#
# COMPACT_ATOMS: atom_id res chain seq x y z
N ALA A 1 17.32 20.69 -11.41
CA ALA A 1 17.09 20.05 -12.72
C ALA A 1 15.88 20.68 -13.41
N LEU A 2 14.63 20.60 -12.89
CA LEU A 2 13.43 21.13 -13.56
C LEU A 2 13.49 22.66 -13.77
N ILE A 3 13.97 23.43 -12.81
CA ILE A 3 14.13 24.90 -12.93
C ILE A 3 15.07 25.27 -14.08
N ASN A 4 16.12 24.49 -14.28
CA ASN A 4 17.14 24.75 -15.31
C ASN A 4 16.79 24.09 -16.66
N ASN A 5 15.62 23.48 -16.82
CA ASN A 5 15.21 22.73 -18.00
C ASN A 5 16.10 21.52 -18.35
N ASP A 6 16.81 20.93 -17.37
CA ASP A 6 17.61 19.72 -17.56
C ASP A 6 16.71 18.47 -17.73
N VAL A 7 15.46 18.57 -17.28
CA VAL A 7 14.44 17.53 -17.42
C VAL A 7 13.15 18.12 -18.00
N LYS A 8 12.44 17.35 -18.84
CA LYS A 8 11.19 17.78 -19.48
C LYS A 8 9.98 17.73 -18.54
N ALA A 9 10.01 16.84 -17.56
CA ALA A 9 8.95 16.66 -16.58
C ALA A 9 9.55 16.16 -15.27
N LEU A 10 8.83 16.40 -14.17
CA LEU A 10 9.16 15.90 -12.84
C LEU A 10 7.93 15.20 -12.27
N VAL A 11 8.08 13.95 -11.85
CA VAL A 11 7.05 13.23 -11.09
C VAL A 11 7.27 13.54 -9.62
N ALA A 12 6.24 14.01 -8.95
CA ALA A 12 6.31 14.42 -7.56
C ALA A 12 5.03 14.09 -6.81
N THR A 13 5.12 13.99 -5.50
CA THR A 13 3.95 13.99 -4.61
C THR A 13 3.46 15.41 -4.37
N SER A 14 2.37 15.57 -3.62
CA SER A 14 1.83 16.88 -3.19
C SER A 14 2.86 17.79 -2.49
N ALA A 15 4.00 17.26 -2.04
CA ALA A 15 5.09 18.03 -1.44
C ALA A 15 5.63 19.17 -2.34
N LEU A 16 5.57 19.01 -3.67
CA LEU A 16 5.88 20.08 -4.62
C LEU A 16 4.64 20.87 -5.06
N GLY A 17 3.49 20.59 -4.51
CA GLY A 17 2.25 21.34 -4.70
C GLY A 17 2.30 22.75 -4.12
N MET A 18 3.26 23.09 -3.25
CA MET A 18 3.46 24.45 -2.69
C MET A 18 4.94 24.85 -2.72
N GLY A 19 5.21 26.15 -2.72
CA GLY A 19 6.57 26.69 -2.61
C GLY A 19 7.45 26.56 -3.87
N PHE A 20 6.92 26.08 -4.99
CA PHE A 20 7.65 25.95 -6.25
C PHE A 20 7.14 26.95 -7.28
N ASP A 21 8.04 27.71 -7.88
CA ASP A 21 7.74 28.65 -8.95
C ASP A 21 8.64 28.44 -10.17
N LYS A 22 8.01 28.12 -11.30
CA LYS A 22 8.65 27.99 -12.60
C LYS A 22 7.74 28.65 -13.64
N PRO A 23 8.09 29.85 -14.13
CA PRO A 23 7.17 30.64 -14.95
C PRO A 23 6.87 30.02 -16.32
N ASP A 24 7.79 29.27 -16.88
CA ASP A 24 7.68 28.57 -18.16
C ASP A 24 7.12 27.13 -18.09
N LEU A 25 6.39 26.80 -17.02
CA LEU A 25 5.73 25.51 -16.90
C LEU A 25 4.52 25.43 -17.84
N SER A 26 4.60 24.53 -18.82
CA SER A 26 3.60 24.41 -19.89
C SER A 26 2.52 23.36 -19.62
N PHE A 27 2.68 22.51 -18.61
CA PHE A 27 1.64 21.55 -18.22
C PHE A 27 1.76 21.13 -16.76
N VAL A 28 0.62 20.76 -16.19
CA VAL A 28 0.51 20.01 -14.92
C VAL A 28 -0.44 18.84 -15.14
N ILE A 29 0.02 17.63 -14.82
CA ILE A 29 -0.78 16.41 -14.94
C ILE A 29 -0.99 15.84 -13.53
N HIS A 30 -2.25 15.71 -13.13
CA HIS A 30 -2.61 15.00 -11.92
C HIS A 30 -2.88 13.53 -12.26
N TYR A 31 -2.06 12.66 -11.69
CA TYR A 31 -2.32 11.22 -11.67
C TYR A 31 -3.10 10.93 -10.39
N GLN A 32 -4.40 10.69 -10.51
CA GLN A 32 -5.42 10.70 -9.48
C GLN A 32 -5.87 12.12 -9.08
N ALA A 33 -7.12 12.23 -8.62
CA ALA A 33 -7.68 13.50 -8.23
C ALA A 33 -7.33 13.84 -6.77
N PRO A 34 -6.92 15.09 -6.48
CA PRO A 34 -6.71 15.56 -5.10
C PRO A 34 -8.03 15.57 -4.32
N GLY A 35 -7.93 15.69 -2.99
CA GLY A 35 -9.08 15.62 -2.09
C GLY A 35 -10.01 16.83 -2.12
N SER A 36 -9.59 17.96 -2.72
CA SER A 36 -10.41 19.14 -2.86
C SER A 36 -10.09 19.93 -4.13
N ILE A 37 -11.10 20.68 -4.60
CA ILE A 37 -10.99 21.53 -5.77
C ILE A 37 -10.02 22.70 -5.55
N VAL A 38 -9.90 23.17 -4.32
CA VAL A 38 -8.94 24.23 -3.95
C VAL A 38 -7.50 23.72 -4.04
N GLU A 39 -7.25 22.53 -3.56
CA GLU A 39 -5.94 21.87 -3.69
C GLU A 39 -5.59 21.66 -5.17
N TYR A 40 -6.54 21.17 -5.97
CA TYR A 40 -6.37 21.03 -7.41
C TYR A 40 -6.00 22.37 -8.07
N TYR A 41 -6.72 23.44 -7.78
CA TYR A 41 -6.45 24.77 -8.33
C TYR A 41 -5.06 25.29 -7.96
N GLN A 42 -4.65 25.13 -6.70
CA GLN A 42 -3.31 25.53 -6.23
C GLN A 42 -2.18 24.81 -6.97
N GLN A 43 -2.42 23.57 -7.35
CA GLN A 43 -1.45 22.75 -8.06
C GLN A 43 -1.47 23.03 -9.57
N VAL A 44 -2.62 23.06 -10.22
CA VAL A 44 -2.73 23.30 -11.66
C VAL A 44 -2.35 24.76 -12.03
N GLY A 45 -2.63 25.71 -11.13
CA GLY A 45 -2.27 27.13 -11.29
C GLY A 45 -0.77 27.43 -11.30
N ARG A 46 0.09 26.42 -11.20
CA ARG A 46 1.53 26.55 -11.40
C ARG A 46 1.92 26.63 -12.85
N ALA A 47 1.13 26.06 -13.75
CA ALA A 47 1.34 26.18 -15.20
C ALA A 47 0.76 27.48 -15.73
N GLY A 48 1.28 27.93 -16.86
CA GLY A 48 0.71 29.06 -17.62
C GLY A 48 1.07 30.45 -17.13
N ARG A 49 2.09 30.63 -16.29
CA ARG A 49 2.43 31.94 -15.73
C ARG A 49 3.13 32.88 -16.74
N ALA A 50 4.05 32.33 -17.53
CA ALA A 50 4.78 33.08 -18.54
C ALA A 50 4.87 32.37 -19.88
N VAL A 51 3.91 31.51 -20.18
CA VAL A 51 3.76 30.84 -21.48
C VAL A 51 2.42 31.18 -22.09
N ALA A 52 2.35 31.22 -23.42
CA ALA A 52 1.12 31.56 -24.14
C ALA A 52 0.03 30.49 -24.00
N HIS A 53 0.43 29.23 -23.75
CA HIS A 53 -0.47 28.10 -23.60
C HIS A 53 0.06 27.16 -22.51
N ALA A 54 -0.86 26.64 -21.71
CA ALA A 54 -0.54 25.60 -20.73
C ALA A 54 -1.74 24.67 -20.54
N ASP A 55 -1.44 23.38 -20.34
CA ASP A 55 -2.43 22.33 -20.16
C ASP A 55 -2.51 21.90 -18.69
N GLY A 56 -3.71 21.90 -18.12
CA GLY A 56 -4.04 21.19 -16.89
C GLY A 56 -4.76 19.89 -17.23
N VAL A 57 -4.16 18.76 -16.88
CA VAL A 57 -4.72 17.45 -17.15
C VAL A 57 -5.03 16.74 -15.85
N LEU A 58 -6.24 16.23 -15.71
CA LEU A 58 -6.66 15.38 -14.61
C LEU A 58 -6.94 13.98 -15.14
N LEU A 59 -6.29 12.98 -14.56
CA LEU A 59 -6.49 11.56 -14.81
C LEU A 59 -7.16 10.94 -13.58
N PRO A 60 -8.51 11.00 -13.49
CA PRO A 60 -9.22 10.43 -12.35
C PRO A 60 -9.18 8.90 -12.38
N SER A 61 -9.30 8.29 -11.22
CA SER A 61 -9.30 6.84 -11.03
C SER A 61 -10.49 6.41 -10.18
N ASP A 62 -11.05 5.23 -10.45
CA ASP A 62 -12.08 4.62 -9.59
C ASP A 62 -11.59 4.38 -8.15
N THR A 63 -10.27 4.41 -7.93
CA THR A 63 -9.68 4.30 -6.60
C THR A 63 -9.67 5.60 -5.82
N ASP A 64 -9.89 6.75 -6.47
CA ASP A 64 -9.86 8.07 -5.83
C ASP A 64 -10.92 8.17 -4.73
N GLU A 65 -12.11 7.59 -4.94
CA GLU A 65 -13.17 7.58 -3.93
C GLU A 65 -12.72 6.89 -2.63
N ARG A 66 -12.06 5.74 -2.73
CA ARG A 66 -11.52 5.03 -1.55
C ARG A 66 -10.45 5.85 -0.83
N ILE A 67 -9.67 6.62 -1.58
CA ILE A 67 -8.63 7.50 -1.03
C ILE A 67 -9.30 8.67 -0.29
N TRP A 68 -10.30 9.30 -0.88
CA TRP A 68 -11.05 10.39 -0.24
C TRP A 68 -11.79 9.93 1.01
N ASP A 69 -12.47 8.78 0.97
CA ASP A 69 -13.13 8.16 2.12
C ASP A 69 -12.13 7.86 3.25
N TYR A 70 -10.96 7.33 2.90
CA TYR A 70 -9.91 7.10 3.87
C TYR A 70 -9.47 8.41 4.53
N PHE A 71 -9.14 9.45 3.76
CA PHE A 71 -8.73 10.74 4.32
C PHE A 71 -9.87 11.46 5.04
N ALA A 72 -11.11 11.28 4.62
CA ALA A 72 -12.27 11.84 5.31
C ALA A 72 -12.40 11.27 6.73
N THR A 73 -12.11 9.98 6.92
CA THR A 73 -12.35 9.27 8.18
C THR A 73 -11.06 8.98 8.99
N ALA A 74 -9.89 8.93 8.36
CA ALA A 74 -8.63 8.54 9.01
C ALA A 74 -8.21 9.43 10.19
N SER A 75 -8.63 10.69 10.20
CA SER A 75 -8.35 11.64 11.28
C SER A 75 -9.45 11.68 12.36
N ILE A 76 -10.49 10.83 12.25
CA ILE A 76 -11.55 10.76 13.25
C ILE A 76 -11.17 9.71 14.27
N PRO A 77 -11.10 10.05 15.57
CA PRO A 77 -10.81 9.08 16.62
C PRO A 77 -11.98 8.12 16.78
N ASP A 78 -11.72 6.83 16.65
CA ASP A 78 -12.69 5.81 17.01
C ASP A 78 -12.84 5.79 18.55
N PRO A 79 -14.05 5.99 19.10
CA PRO A 79 -14.26 6.05 20.55
C PRO A 79 -13.74 4.82 21.27
N LYS A 80 -13.97 3.63 20.74
CA LYS A 80 -13.51 2.38 21.35
C LYS A 80 -11.99 2.26 21.38
N SER A 81 -11.33 2.76 20.34
CA SER A 81 -9.87 2.81 20.30
C SER A 81 -9.31 3.86 21.28
N ALA A 82 -9.98 5.00 21.42
CA ALA A 82 -9.62 6.03 22.41
C ALA A 82 -9.75 5.49 23.83
N ASP A 83 -10.85 4.83 24.17
CA ASP A 83 -11.06 4.22 25.49
C ASP A 83 -9.98 3.18 25.80
N LYS A 84 -9.60 2.33 24.84
CA LYS A 84 -8.51 1.36 25.03
C LYS A 84 -7.16 2.03 25.31
N VAL A 85 -6.83 3.09 24.57
CA VAL A 85 -5.59 3.84 24.75
C VAL A 85 -5.56 4.52 26.12
N LEU A 86 -6.64 5.18 26.52
CA LEU A 86 -6.76 5.85 27.81
C LEU A 86 -6.69 4.86 28.96
N ALA A 87 -7.35 3.71 28.86
CA ALA A 87 -7.24 2.63 29.85
C ALA A 87 -5.80 2.13 29.99
N ALA A 88 -5.09 1.98 28.88
CA ALA A 88 -3.70 1.51 28.87
C ALA A 88 -2.72 2.45 29.60
N ILE A 89 -3.00 3.75 29.65
CA ILE A 89 -2.14 4.77 30.28
C ILE A 89 -2.71 5.33 31.58
N ALA A 90 -3.83 4.78 32.07
CA ALA A 90 -4.56 5.33 33.22
C ALA A 90 -3.73 5.28 34.51
N GLU A 91 -3.02 4.18 34.75
CA GLU A 91 -2.29 3.95 36.00
C GLU A 91 -0.87 4.51 35.98
N GLN A 92 -0.23 4.52 34.84
CA GLN A 92 1.15 4.99 34.68
C GLN A 92 1.47 5.40 33.25
N PRO A 93 2.42 6.34 33.03
CA PRO A 93 2.90 6.69 31.69
C PRO A 93 3.49 5.48 30.98
N ARG A 94 3.20 5.33 29.67
CA ARG A 94 3.69 4.22 28.86
C ARG A 94 4.31 4.69 27.57
N THR A 95 5.26 3.92 27.07
CA THR A 95 5.84 4.12 25.74
C THR A 95 4.85 3.71 24.65
N LEU A 96 5.01 4.28 23.46
CA LEU A 96 4.20 3.91 22.29
C LEU A 96 4.13 2.40 22.06
N LEU A 97 5.26 1.72 22.24
CA LEU A 97 5.38 0.27 22.06
C LEU A 97 4.57 -0.54 23.09
N GLU A 98 4.54 -0.08 24.34
CA GLU A 98 3.75 -0.72 25.40
C GLU A 98 2.26 -0.54 25.14
N ILE A 99 1.84 0.66 24.71
CA ILE A 99 0.44 0.94 24.35
C ILE A 99 0.04 0.10 23.11
N GLU A 100 0.89 0.03 22.08
CA GLU A 100 0.67 -0.83 20.89
C GLU A 100 0.45 -2.30 21.29
N SER A 101 1.30 -2.81 22.17
CA SER A 101 1.23 -4.20 22.64
C SER A 101 -0.05 -4.49 23.43
N GLU A 102 -0.53 -3.54 24.26
CA GLU A 102 -1.70 -3.72 25.10
C GLU A 102 -3.01 -3.51 24.36
N THR A 103 -3.07 -2.49 23.49
CA THR A 103 -4.30 -2.14 22.77
C THR A 103 -4.51 -2.96 21.49
N GLY A 104 -3.45 -3.55 20.94
CA GLY A 104 -3.46 -4.22 19.64
C GLY A 104 -3.62 -3.29 18.43
N LEU A 105 -3.55 -1.98 18.63
CA LEU A 105 -3.66 -0.99 17.54
C LEU A 105 -2.37 -0.94 16.72
N ARG A 106 -2.48 -0.80 15.40
CA ARG A 106 -1.31 -0.56 14.54
C ARG A 106 -0.65 0.76 14.89
N ARG A 107 0.68 0.78 14.88
CA ARG A 107 1.50 1.92 15.28
C ARG A 107 1.07 3.25 14.66
N GLY A 108 0.88 3.31 13.33
CA GLY A 108 0.49 4.55 12.66
C GLY A 108 -0.87 5.08 13.10
N ARG A 109 -1.86 4.18 13.32
CA ARG A 109 -3.17 4.54 13.85
C ARG A 109 -3.11 4.99 15.30
N LEU A 110 -2.29 4.33 16.10
CA LEU A 110 -2.05 4.70 17.50
C LEU A 110 -1.38 6.08 17.62
N GLU A 111 -0.33 6.35 16.82
CA GLU A 111 0.33 7.66 16.79
C GLU A 111 -0.61 8.80 16.39
N ALA A 112 -1.46 8.56 15.38
CA ALA A 112 -2.47 9.52 14.95
C ALA A 112 -3.49 9.79 16.06
N LEU A 113 -4.00 8.74 16.70
CA LEU A 113 -4.96 8.84 17.79
C LEU A 113 -4.38 9.59 19.00
N LEU A 114 -3.16 9.26 19.44
CA LEU A 114 -2.48 9.95 20.55
C LEU A 114 -2.26 11.44 20.26
N LYS A 115 -1.94 11.82 19.02
CA LYS A 115 -1.84 13.23 18.63
C LYS A 115 -3.18 13.95 18.74
N ILE A 116 -4.28 13.32 18.33
CA ILE A 116 -5.61 13.90 18.44
C ILE A 116 -5.99 14.08 19.92
N LEU A 117 -5.80 13.04 20.73
CA LEU A 117 -6.08 13.11 22.18
C LEU A 117 -5.21 14.15 22.90
N ALA A 118 -3.98 14.38 22.43
CA ALA A 118 -3.11 15.44 22.94
C ALA A 118 -3.62 16.85 22.58
N VAL A 119 -4.13 17.03 21.35
CA VAL A 119 -4.77 18.30 20.93
C VAL A 119 -6.06 18.55 21.73
N GLU A 120 -6.82 17.50 22.05
CA GLU A 120 -7.99 17.59 22.95
C GLU A 120 -7.61 17.78 24.44
N GLY A 121 -6.32 17.79 24.77
CA GLY A 121 -5.82 18.01 26.16
C GLY A 121 -5.97 16.82 27.10
N VAL A 122 -6.35 15.64 26.60
CA VAL A 122 -6.65 14.44 27.41
C VAL A 122 -5.38 13.63 27.73
N VAL A 123 -4.39 13.69 26.84
CA VAL A 123 -3.10 13.03 27.03
C VAL A 123 -1.96 14.01 26.76
N GLU A 124 -0.82 13.73 27.35
CA GLU A 124 0.41 14.49 27.09
C GLU A 124 1.60 13.55 26.85
N LYS A 125 2.58 14.06 26.10
CA LYS A 125 3.83 13.34 25.88
C LYS A 125 4.90 13.79 26.87
N VAL A 126 5.33 12.88 27.73
CA VAL A 126 6.38 13.12 28.74
C VAL A 126 7.64 12.34 28.33
N GLY A 127 8.60 13.03 27.73
CA GLY A 127 9.80 12.39 27.17
C GLY A 127 9.46 11.39 26.07
N THR A 128 9.69 10.11 26.30
CA THR A 128 9.38 9.01 25.35
C THR A 128 8.06 8.31 25.66
N THR A 129 7.36 8.69 26.72
CA THR A 129 6.11 8.10 27.19
C THR A 129 4.91 9.01 26.97
N TRP A 130 3.73 8.43 27.03
CA TRP A 130 2.44 9.11 27.01
C TRP A 130 1.73 8.91 28.34
N ALA A 131 1.16 9.98 28.86
CA ALA A 131 0.44 10.01 30.12
C ALA A 131 -0.94 10.63 29.95
N THR A 132 -1.90 10.29 30.82
CA THR A 132 -3.15 11.03 30.92
C THR A 132 -2.93 12.33 31.67
N THR A 133 -3.62 13.40 31.26
CA THR A 133 -3.64 14.69 31.98
C THR A 133 -4.61 14.69 33.14
N GLY A 134 -5.47 13.67 33.26
CA GLY A 134 -6.60 13.61 34.18
C GLY A 134 -7.88 14.23 33.62
N GLU A 135 -7.82 14.89 32.48
CA GLU A 135 -9.02 15.39 31.78
C GLU A 135 -9.83 14.25 31.20
N ARG A 136 -11.16 14.36 31.28
CA ARG A 136 -12.07 13.35 30.73
C ARG A 136 -12.20 13.49 29.23
N TYR A 137 -11.94 12.43 28.49
CA TYR A 137 -12.25 12.38 27.08
C TYR A 137 -13.77 12.36 26.84
N VAL A 138 -14.26 13.31 26.05
CA VAL A 138 -15.64 13.35 25.58
C VAL A 138 -15.60 13.36 24.06
N HIS A 139 -16.04 12.26 23.45
CA HIS A 139 -16.11 12.18 22.00
C HIS A 139 -17.15 13.16 21.46
N ASN A 140 -16.68 14.22 20.81
CA ASN A 140 -17.55 15.23 20.23
C ASN A 140 -18.05 14.76 18.85
N THR A 141 -19.09 13.94 18.86
CA THR A 141 -19.70 13.38 17.64
C THR A 141 -20.11 14.47 16.66
N ALA A 142 -20.72 15.58 17.13
CA ALA A 142 -21.16 16.67 16.25
C ALA A 142 -19.98 17.31 15.49
N LYS A 143 -18.86 17.58 16.18
CA LYS A 143 -17.62 18.12 15.54
C LYS A 143 -17.11 17.19 14.44
N TRP A 144 -17.09 15.88 14.70
CA TRP A 144 -16.56 14.90 13.76
C TRP A 144 -17.52 14.64 12.59
N ASP A 145 -18.82 14.63 12.85
CA ASP A 145 -19.85 14.53 11.81
C ASP A 145 -19.81 15.73 10.86
N ASP A 146 -19.67 16.95 11.40
CA ASP A 146 -19.58 18.16 10.59
C ASP A 146 -18.28 18.15 9.73
N LEU A 147 -17.15 17.73 10.29
CA LEU A 147 -15.91 17.59 9.53
C LEU A 147 -16.06 16.56 8.39
N THR A 148 -16.72 15.44 8.67
CA THR A 148 -16.99 14.41 7.66
C THR A 148 -17.88 14.94 6.54
N LYS A 149 -18.94 15.68 6.87
CA LYS A 149 -19.83 16.32 5.88
C LYS A 149 -19.09 17.31 4.99
N VAL A 150 -18.24 18.16 5.58
CA VAL A 150 -17.42 19.11 4.81
C VAL A 150 -16.55 18.37 3.80
N ARG A 151 -15.82 17.35 4.24
CA ARG A 151 -14.95 16.55 3.36
C ARG A 151 -15.72 15.77 2.30
N ALA A 152 -16.87 15.22 2.65
CA ALA A 152 -17.75 14.57 1.68
C ALA A 152 -18.25 15.55 0.62
N THR A 153 -18.57 16.79 1.00
CA THR A 153 -18.94 17.85 0.08
C THR A 153 -17.79 18.23 -0.86
N GLU A 154 -16.57 18.37 -0.33
CA GLU A 154 -15.37 18.64 -1.14
C GLU A 154 -15.10 17.51 -2.16
N ALA A 155 -15.21 16.24 -1.72
CA ALA A 155 -15.08 15.09 -2.60
C ALA A 155 -16.16 15.05 -3.70
N ASP A 156 -17.44 15.41 -3.37
CA ASP A 156 -18.52 15.50 -4.34
C ASP A 156 -18.27 16.60 -5.38
N ILE A 157 -17.78 17.76 -4.95
CA ILE A 157 -17.38 18.84 -5.83
C ILE A 157 -16.27 18.36 -6.78
N MET A 158 -15.24 17.66 -6.26
CA MET A 158 -14.15 17.15 -7.06
C MET A 158 -14.61 16.07 -8.05
N ARG A 159 -15.56 15.21 -7.66
CA ARG A 159 -16.20 14.22 -8.54
C ARG A 159 -16.92 14.88 -9.70
N LYS A 160 -17.75 15.88 -9.45
CA LYS A 160 -18.47 16.65 -10.49
C LYS A 160 -17.50 17.32 -11.46
N TYR A 161 -16.42 17.89 -10.93
CA TYR A 161 -15.35 18.46 -11.75
C TYR A 161 -14.69 17.41 -12.66
N ALA A 162 -14.34 16.25 -12.11
CA ALA A 162 -13.71 15.16 -12.85
C ALA A 162 -14.63 14.57 -13.94
N HIS A 163 -15.95 14.54 -13.70
CA HIS A 163 -16.96 14.13 -14.69
C HIS A 163 -17.28 15.19 -15.74
N GLY A 164 -16.76 16.42 -15.59
CA GLY A 164 -17.00 17.49 -16.54
C GLY A 164 -18.44 18.03 -16.52
N GLU A 165 -19.02 18.16 -15.35
CA GLU A 165 -20.38 18.75 -15.17
C GLU A 165 -20.34 20.27 -15.36
N GLY A 166 -20.01 20.73 -16.56
CA GLY A 166 -19.92 22.13 -16.93
C GLY A 166 -18.49 22.59 -17.27
N CYS A 167 -18.35 23.86 -17.63
CA CYS A 167 -17.03 24.41 -17.97
C CYS A 167 -16.04 24.28 -16.81
N LEU A 168 -14.94 23.59 -17.03
CA LEU A 168 -13.94 23.30 -16.00
C LEU A 168 -13.34 24.56 -15.36
N MET A 169 -13.14 25.64 -16.15
CA MET A 169 -12.65 26.90 -15.60
C MET A 169 -13.71 27.64 -14.78
N ALA A 170 -14.95 27.70 -15.27
CA ALA A 170 -16.04 28.32 -14.51
C ALA A 170 -16.28 27.56 -13.19
N PHE A 171 -16.12 26.24 -13.21
CA PHE A 171 -16.24 25.42 -12.01
C PHE A 171 -15.20 25.80 -10.95
N LEU A 172 -13.92 26.00 -11.36
CA LEU A 172 -12.87 26.49 -10.47
C LEU A 172 -13.16 27.91 -9.97
N GLN A 173 -13.64 28.80 -10.83
CA GLN A 173 -14.03 30.16 -10.45
C GLN A 173 -15.13 30.17 -9.38
N ILE A 174 -16.18 29.36 -9.56
CA ILE A 174 -17.26 29.22 -8.57
C ILE A 174 -16.73 28.70 -7.23
N ALA A 175 -15.87 27.68 -7.26
CA ALA A 175 -15.30 27.09 -6.06
C ALA A 175 -14.34 28.03 -5.30
N LEU A 176 -13.92 29.12 -5.93
CA LEU A 176 -13.06 30.18 -5.38
C LEU A 176 -13.81 31.49 -5.14
N ASP A 177 -15.14 31.44 -5.08
CA ASP A 177 -16.02 32.59 -4.83
C ASP A 177 -15.87 33.72 -5.85
N ASP A 178 -15.51 33.41 -7.10
CA ASP A 178 -15.51 34.41 -8.17
C ASP A 178 -16.96 34.87 -8.42
N PRO A 179 -17.24 36.18 -8.32
CA PRO A 179 -18.61 36.69 -8.48
C PRO A 179 -19.12 36.65 -9.93
N THR A 180 -18.25 36.42 -10.90
CA THR A 180 -18.58 36.45 -12.34
C THR A 180 -18.02 35.26 -13.11
N PRO A 181 -18.33 34.01 -12.70
CA PRO A 181 -17.80 32.85 -13.41
C PRO A 181 -18.34 32.77 -14.85
N ALA A 182 -17.45 32.50 -15.79
CA ALA A 182 -17.80 32.45 -17.21
C ALA A 182 -17.21 31.22 -17.90
N ALA A 183 -17.92 30.75 -18.94
CA ALA A 183 -17.42 29.65 -19.76
C ALA A 183 -16.13 30.05 -20.49
N CYS A 184 -15.08 29.26 -20.38
CA CYS A 184 -13.76 29.58 -20.91
C CYS A 184 -13.61 29.37 -22.42
N GLY A 185 -14.50 28.59 -23.06
CA GLY A 185 -14.47 28.27 -24.48
C GLY A 185 -13.31 27.37 -24.95
N ARG A 186 -12.42 26.93 -24.04
CA ARG A 186 -11.18 26.21 -24.39
C ARG A 186 -10.95 24.89 -23.65
N CYS A 187 -11.63 24.62 -22.57
CA CYS A 187 -11.51 23.33 -21.86
C CYS A 187 -12.19 22.21 -22.66
N SER A 188 -11.89 20.97 -22.30
CA SER A 188 -12.44 19.78 -22.95
C SER A 188 -13.98 19.74 -22.97
N VAL A 189 -14.64 20.27 -21.92
CA VAL A 189 -16.10 20.37 -21.85
C VAL A 189 -16.65 21.43 -22.81
N CYS A 190 -16.01 22.61 -22.89
CA CYS A 190 -16.47 23.66 -23.78
C CYS A 190 -16.27 23.33 -25.24
N THR A 191 -15.20 22.66 -25.57
CA THR A 191 -14.83 22.31 -26.97
C THR A 191 -15.39 20.97 -27.42
N GLY A 192 -15.79 20.11 -26.48
CA GLY A 192 -16.15 18.70 -26.75
C GLY A 192 -14.96 17.82 -27.15
N ASN A 193 -13.74 18.32 -27.03
CA ASN A 193 -12.52 17.62 -27.47
C ASN A 193 -11.49 17.58 -26.34
N ILE A 194 -10.88 16.41 -26.16
CA ILE A 194 -9.69 16.27 -25.30
C ILE A 194 -8.47 16.70 -26.13
N PRO A 195 -7.60 17.59 -25.59
CA PRO A 195 -6.39 18.02 -26.27
C PRO A 195 -5.49 16.84 -26.67
N PHE A 196 -4.67 17.05 -27.71
CA PHE A 196 -3.62 16.06 -28.05
C PHE A 196 -2.78 15.72 -26.82
N PRO A 197 -2.46 14.43 -26.57
CA PRO A 197 -2.58 13.27 -27.46
C PRO A 197 -3.94 12.54 -27.43
N GLY A 198 -4.98 13.06 -26.78
CA GLY A 198 -6.26 12.41 -26.62
C GLY A 198 -6.35 11.53 -25.38
N SER A 199 -7.46 10.78 -25.24
CA SER A 199 -7.73 9.93 -24.07
C SER A 199 -7.17 8.52 -24.20
N GLU A 200 -6.90 8.07 -25.42
CA GLU A 200 -6.49 6.69 -25.69
C GLU A 200 -5.05 6.61 -26.18
N PRO A 201 -4.17 5.91 -25.46
CA PRO A 201 -2.82 5.64 -25.96
C PRO A 201 -2.87 4.67 -27.15
N SER A 202 -1.93 4.79 -28.10
CA SER A 202 -1.79 3.78 -29.14
C SER A 202 -1.50 2.40 -28.52
N HIS A 203 -1.96 1.33 -29.19
CA HIS A 203 -1.72 -0.04 -28.73
C HIS A 203 -0.23 -0.31 -28.47
N GLU A 204 0.64 0.15 -29.34
CA GLU A 204 2.10 0.01 -29.22
C GLU A 204 2.63 0.68 -27.92
N LYS A 205 2.21 1.91 -27.64
CA LYS A 205 2.60 2.62 -26.42
C LYS A 205 2.08 1.93 -25.16
N LEU A 206 0.85 1.44 -25.20
CA LEU A 206 0.25 0.69 -24.10
C LEU A 206 1.04 -0.59 -23.80
N MET A 207 1.35 -1.38 -24.86
CA MET A 207 2.12 -2.61 -24.70
C MET A 207 3.56 -2.34 -24.21
N SER A 208 4.19 -1.29 -24.73
CA SER A 208 5.53 -0.86 -24.29
C SER A 208 5.53 -0.44 -22.81
N ALA A 209 4.54 0.34 -22.38
CA ALA A 209 4.40 0.76 -20.98
C ALA A 209 4.17 -0.46 -20.05
N ARG A 210 3.29 -1.37 -20.42
CA ARG A 210 3.06 -2.62 -19.66
C ARG A 210 4.33 -3.47 -19.58
N ALA A 211 5.04 -3.64 -20.69
CA ALA A 211 6.29 -4.40 -20.68
C ALA A 211 7.35 -3.76 -19.79
N PHE A 212 7.47 -2.43 -19.80
CA PHE A 212 8.36 -1.68 -18.90
C PHE A 212 7.99 -1.91 -17.45
N MET A 213 6.72 -1.78 -17.09
CA MET A 213 6.24 -1.96 -15.72
C MET A 213 6.43 -3.40 -15.22
N ARG A 214 6.14 -4.39 -16.07
CA ARG A 214 6.40 -5.82 -15.75
C ARG A 214 7.88 -6.18 -15.66
N GLY A 215 8.77 -5.29 -16.13
CA GLY A 215 10.22 -5.44 -16.00
C GLY A 215 10.79 -5.09 -14.63
N THR A 216 10.00 -4.48 -13.75
CA THR A 216 10.39 -4.09 -12.39
C THR A 216 9.75 -5.02 -11.36
N ASP A 217 10.60 -5.62 -10.51
CA ASP A 217 10.16 -6.48 -9.42
C ASP A 217 10.11 -5.69 -8.13
N ALA A 218 9.17 -6.00 -7.25
CA ALA A 218 9.10 -5.38 -5.93
C ALA A 218 10.01 -6.14 -4.94
N ASP A 219 10.77 -5.38 -4.15
CA ASP A 219 11.59 -5.93 -3.09
C ASP A 219 10.73 -6.35 -1.89
N ILE A 220 10.95 -7.57 -1.40
CA ILE A 220 10.39 -8.02 -0.13
C ILE A 220 11.49 -8.02 0.91
N GLU A 221 11.54 -6.95 1.70
CA GLU A 221 12.49 -6.87 2.80
C GLU A 221 12.06 -7.79 3.97
N PRO A 222 12.98 -8.58 4.54
CA PRO A 222 12.68 -9.40 5.71
C PRO A 222 12.38 -8.52 6.94
N ARG A 223 11.55 -9.05 7.85
CA ARG A 223 11.35 -8.44 9.16
C ARG A 223 12.65 -8.49 9.96
N LYS A 224 12.96 -7.43 10.70
CA LYS A 224 14.24 -7.29 11.43
C LYS A 224 14.15 -7.70 12.91
N GLN A 225 12.98 -7.59 13.52
CA GLN A 225 12.78 -7.85 14.95
C GLN A 225 11.47 -8.56 15.22
N TRP A 226 11.48 -9.49 16.16
CA TRP A 226 10.27 -10.10 16.69
C TRP A 226 9.47 -9.10 17.53
N PRO A 227 8.13 -9.14 17.49
CA PRO A 227 7.32 -8.31 18.37
C PRO A 227 7.52 -8.74 19.83
N LYS A 228 7.36 -7.80 20.78
CA LYS A 228 7.39 -8.13 22.21
C LYS A 228 6.21 -9.04 22.56
N GLY A 229 6.42 -9.95 23.51
CA GLY A 229 5.34 -10.82 24.01
C GLY A 229 5.13 -12.12 23.25
N VAL A 230 5.97 -12.45 22.25
CA VAL A 230 5.98 -13.75 21.57
C VAL A 230 7.10 -14.66 22.12
N SER A 231 7.07 -15.94 21.78
CA SER A 231 8.07 -16.93 22.22
C SER A 231 9.48 -16.61 21.72
N ARG A 232 9.57 -16.14 20.45
CA ARG A 232 10.82 -15.77 19.78
C ARG A 232 11.26 -14.36 20.16
N LYS A 233 12.57 -14.16 20.33
CA LYS A 233 13.14 -12.87 20.77
C LYS A 233 14.35 -12.47 19.91
N GLY A 234 14.67 -11.19 19.91
CA GLY A 234 15.88 -10.66 19.27
C GLY A 234 15.74 -10.40 17.77
N THR A 235 16.88 -10.43 17.07
CA THR A 235 16.97 -10.17 15.63
C THR A 235 16.43 -11.34 14.83
N ILE A 236 15.66 -11.04 13.78
CA ILE A 236 15.12 -12.05 12.87
C ILE A 236 16.16 -12.34 11.78
N LEU A 237 16.54 -13.61 11.66
CA LEU A 237 17.44 -14.12 10.61
C LEU A 237 16.76 -15.22 9.77
N SER A 238 15.42 -15.24 9.77
CA SER A 238 14.65 -16.32 9.16
C SER A 238 14.58 -16.26 7.64
N LEU A 239 14.53 -15.05 7.06
CA LEU A 239 14.41 -14.85 5.62
C LEU A 239 15.57 -14.02 5.09
N ASN A 240 16.00 -14.35 3.87
CA ASN A 240 16.78 -13.48 3.01
C ASN A 240 15.83 -12.50 2.28
N ALA A 241 16.41 -11.45 1.66
CA ALA A 241 15.62 -10.54 0.82
C ALA A 241 14.86 -11.33 -0.26
N GLY A 242 13.62 -10.97 -0.47
CA GLY A 242 12.72 -11.62 -1.41
C GLY A 242 12.33 -10.71 -2.58
N ARG A 243 11.49 -11.25 -3.48
CA ARG A 243 10.92 -10.51 -4.62
C ARG A 243 9.44 -10.81 -4.75
N ALA A 244 8.69 -9.80 -5.21
CA ALA A 244 7.32 -9.97 -5.67
C ALA A 244 7.19 -9.58 -7.14
N VAL A 245 6.33 -10.29 -7.86
CA VAL A 245 6.00 -9.99 -9.27
C VAL A 245 5.27 -8.67 -9.37
N ALA A 246 4.34 -8.41 -8.43
CA ALA A 246 3.54 -7.19 -8.37
C ALA A 246 3.45 -6.65 -6.93
N PHE A 247 3.33 -5.34 -6.80
CA PHE A 247 3.15 -4.65 -5.51
C PHE A 247 1.90 -3.77 -5.54
N ALA A 248 1.09 -3.80 -4.51
CA ALA A 248 -0.14 -3.01 -4.38
C ALA A 248 -1.04 -3.12 -5.63
N ASP A 249 -1.52 -2.01 -6.15
CA ASP A 249 -2.35 -1.94 -7.36
C ASP A 249 -1.48 -1.75 -8.62
N ASP A 250 -0.40 -2.53 -8.77
CA ASP A 250 0.57 -2.42 -9.87
C ASP A 250 -0.12 -2.35 -11.24
N PRO A 251 -0.01 -1.23 -11.96
CA PRO A 251 -0.74 -1.05 -13.22
C PRO A 251 -0.22 -1.95 -14.34
N GLY A 252 1.01 -2.46 -14.27
CA GLY A 252 1.56 -3.46 -15.19
C GLY A 252 0.87 -4.81 -15.06
N TRP A 253 0.31 -5.11 -13.89
CA TRP A 253 -0.31 -6.37 -13.53
C TRP A 253 -1.79 -6.26 -13.14
N SER A 254 -2.42 -5.10 -13.30
CA SER A 254 -3.77 -4.80 -12.78
C SER A 254 -4.85 -5.79 -13.26
N LEU A 255 -4.82 -6.19 -14.52
CA LEU A 255 -5.79 -7.14 -15.08
C LEU A 255 -5.59 -8.53 -14.51
N GLU A 256 -4.35 -9.00 -14.46
CA GLU A 256 -3.97 -10.30 -13.96
C GLU A 256 -4.17 -10.42 -12.43
N LEU A 257 -3.92 -9.34 -11.69
CA LEU A 257 -4.23 -9.27 -10.26
C LEU A 257 -5.75 -9.32 -10.02
N ALA A 258 -6.55 -8.62 -10.82
CA ALA A 258 -8.01 -8.69 -10.75
C ALA A 258 -8.52 -10.10 -11.11
N GLU A 259 -7.90 -10.77 -12.06
CA GLU A 259 -8.20 -12.15 -12.41
C GLU A 259 -7.80 -13.10 -11.29
N LEU A 260 -6.58 -13.00 -10.76
CA LEU A 260 -6.10 -13.81 -9.63
C LEU A 260 -7.03 -13.71 -8.41
N ASN A 261 -7.52 -12.49 -8.10
CA ASN A 261 -8.44 -12.27 -6.98
C ASN A 261 -9.84 -12.89 -7.19
N ARG A 262 -10.25 -13.12 -8.44
CA ARG A 262 -11.54 -13.74 -8.80
C ARG A 262 -11.43 -15.24 -9.07
N SER A 263 -10.22 -15.72 -9.33
CA SER A 263 -9.94 -17.12 -9.63
C SER A 263 -10.22 -18.03 -8.43
N ARG A 264 -10.60 -19.26 -8.71
CA ARG A 264 -10.71 -20.29 -7.67
C ARG A 264 -9.32 -20.65 -7.14
N PRO A 265 -9.22 -21.02 -5.86
CA PRO A 265 -7.96 -21.51 -5.34
C PRO A 265 -7.40 -22.68 -6.18
N GLY A 266 -6.16 -22.55 -6.62
CA GLY A 266 -5.51 -23.48 -7.54
C GLY A 266 -5.67 -23.15 -9.04
N GLU A 267 -6.21 -21.96 -9.37
CA GLU A 267 -6.37 -21.47 -10.73
C GLU A 267 -5.61 -20.13 -10.89
N ILE A 268 -4.28 -20.18 -10.94
CA ILE A 268 -3.44 -18.98 -11.15
C ILE A 268 -3.39 -18.69 -12.66
N PRO A 269 -3.63 -17.43 -13.10
CA PRO A 269 -3.45 -17.04 -14.48
C PRO A 269 -2.04 -17.38 -15.01
N GLU A 270 -1.94 -17.97 -16.19
CA GLU A 270 -0.67 -18.43 -16.77
C GLU A 270 0.33 -17.27 -16.90
N VAL A 271 -0.13 -16.09 -17.28
CA VAL A 271 0.70 -14.88 -17.36
C VAL A 271 1.35 -14.52 -16.03
N MET A 272 0.68 -14.78 -14.88
CA MET A 272 1.26 -14.57 -13.55
C MET A 272 2.32 -15.63 -13.21
N LEU A 273 2.10 -16.88 -13.62
CA LEU A 273 3.11 -17.95 -13.49
C LEU A 273 4.37 -17.63 -14.32
N ASP A 274 4.22 -17.18 -15.55
CA ASP A 274 5.31 -16.72 -16.41
C ASP A 274 6.02 -15.50 -15.81
N GLY A 275 5.24 -14.58 -15.22
CA GLY A 275 5.75 -13.44 -14.47
C GLY A 275 6.67 -13.86 -13.31
N ALA A 276 6.29 -14.89 -12.56
CA ALA A 276 7.11 -15.44 -11.49
C ALA A 276 8.44 -15.98 -12.01
N VAL A 277 8.41 -16.72 -13.12
CA VAL A 277 9.63 -17.25 -13.77
C VAL A 277 10.52 -16.12 -14.27
N ALA A 278 9.94 -15.10 -14.90
CA ALA A 278 10.67 -13.94 -15.39
C ALA A 278 11.32 -13.15 -14.23
N THR A 279 10.60 -12.96 -13.13
CA THR A 279 11.12 -12.37 -11.89
C THR A 279 12.30 -13.16 -11.34
N LEU A 280 12.19 -14.49 -11.25
CA LEU A 280 13.30 -15.36 -10.84
C LEU A 280 14.49 -15.24 -11.79
N GLY A 281 14.26 -15.17 -13.09
CA GLY A 281 15.31 -14.98 -14.10
C GLY A 281 16.10 -13.67 -13.91
N ARG A 282 15.42 -12.56 -13.60
CA ARG A 282 16.05 -11.28 -13.25
C ARG A 282 16.76 -11.34 -11.91
N TRP A 283 16.10 -11.84 -10.89
CA TRP A 283 16.60 -11.91 -9.54
C TRP A 283 17.81 -12.85 -9.41
N SER A 284 17.84 -13.94 -10.18
CA SER A 284 18.95 -14.90 -10.17
C SER A 284 20.31 -14.29 -10.49
N LYS A 285 20.36 -13.15 -11.18
CA LYS A 285 21.60 -12.44 -11.52
C LYS A 285 22.28 -11.77 -10.31
N VAL A 286 21.52 -11.56 -9.23
CA VAL A 286 21.98 -10.87 -8.02
C VAL A 286 21.80 -11.71 -6.74
N TRP A 287 21.55 -13.01 -6.87
CA TRP A 287 21.43 -13.89 -5.71
C TRP A 287 22.75 -14.01 -4.96
N GLY A 288 22.70 -13.75 -3.66
CA GLY A 288 23.80 -14.14 -2.76
C GLY A 288 23.81 -15.65 -2.47
N THR A 289 22.64 -16.31 -2.59
CA THR A 289 22.49 -17.75 -2.36
C THR A 289 21.43 -18.30 -3.32
N ARG A 290 21.79 -19.32 -4.08
CA ARG A 290 20.88 -19.97 -5.02
C ARG A 290 20.02 -21.01 -4.29
N PRO A 291 18.67 -20.96 -4.41
CA PRO A 291 17.81 -21.99 -3.87
C PRO A 291 18.00 -23.33 -4.60
N THR A 292 17.92 -24.42 -3.85
CA THR A 292 18.07 -25.80 -4.34
C THR A 292 16.75 -26.57 -4.29
N SER A 293 15.71 -25.98 -3.69
CA SER A 293 14.37 -26.57 -3.58
C SER A 293 13.31 -25.48 -3.48
N VAL A 294 12.07 -25.84 -3.75
CA VAL A 294 10.90 -24.99 -3.66
C VAL A 294 9.96 -25.51 -2.57
N VAL A 295 9.44 -24.60 -1.75
CA VAL A 295 8.49 -24.91 -0.68
C VAL A 295 7.31 -23.93 -0.81
N PRO A 296 6.05 -24.41 -0.90
CA PRO A 296 4.89 -23.54 -0.86
C PRO A 296 4.75 -22.90 0.53
N LEU A 297 4.50 -21.60 0.58
CA LEU A 297 4.24 -20.89 1.84
C LEU A 297 2.95 -21.45 2.47
N PRO A 298 2.95 -21.78 3.79
CA PRO A 298 1.75 -22.27 4.44
C PRO A 298 0.62 -21.23 4.40
N ALA A 299 -0.57 -21.70 4.09
CA ALA A 299 -1.81 -20.91 4.03
C ALA A 299 -2.99 -21.81 4.44
N LEU A 300 -4.10 -21.19 4.81
CA LEU A 300 -5.33 -21.91 5.11
C LEU A 300 -5.80 -22.76 3.90
N ASP A 301 -5.69 -22.19 2.71
CA ASP A 301 -5.86 -22.92 1.45
C ASP A 301 -4.53 -22.96 0.70
N MET A 302 -3.97 -24.15 0.61
CA MET A 302 -2.65 -24.40 0.01
C MET A 302 -2.65 -24.52 -1.50
N ARG A 303 -3.83 -24.63 -2.14
CA ARG A 303 -3.95 -25.02 -3.57
C ARG A 303 -3.18 -24.07 -4.49
N SER A 304 -3.35 -22.75 -4.33
CA SER A 304 -2.66 -21.76 -5.18
C SER A 304 -1.17 -21.72 -4.92
N ASN A 305 -0.72 -21.76 -3.66
CA ASN A 305 0.71 -21.77 -3.34
C ASN A 305 1.39 -23.07 -3.84
N ARG A 306 0.69 -24.22 -3.79
CA ARG A 306 1.18 -25.47 -4.38
C ARG A 306 1.28 -25.38 -5.90
N GLN A 307 0.26 -24.87 -6.60
CA GLN A 307 0.30 -24.69 -8.05
C GLN A 307 1.50 -23.83 -8.47
N LEU A 308 1.75 -22.71 -7.76
CA LEU A 308 2.90 -21.86 -8.00
C LEU A 308 4.22 -22.61 -7.75
N ALA A 309 4.30 -23.36 -6.64
CA ALA A 309 5.48 -24.15 -6.29
C ALA A 309 5.77 -25.23 -7.34
N GLU A 310 4.76 -25.97 -7.77
CA GLU A 310 4.86 -27.01 -8.82
C GLU A 310 5.35 -26.41 -10.15
N HIS A 311 4.77 -25.28 -10.55
CA HIS A 311 5.17 -24.59 -11.78
C HIS A 311 6.66 -24.17 -11.73
N ILE A 312 7.08 -23.51 -10.65
CA ILE A 312 8.48 -23.06 -10.47
C ILE A 312 9.42 -24.26 -10.36
N ALA A 313 9.06 -25.29 -9.61
CA ALA A 313 9.84 -26.51 -9.45
C ALA A 313 10.07 -27.20 -10.80
N LYS A 314 9.02 -27.30 -11.63
CA LYS A 314 9.07 -27.88 -12.98
C LYS A 314 10.00 -27.08 -13.89
N VAL A 315 9.83 -25.76 -13.96
CA VAL A 315 10.64 -24.88 -14.84
C VAL A 315 12.12 -24.85 -14.37
N GLY A 316 12.32 -24.71 -13.04
CA GLY A 316 13.64 -24.66 -12.42
C GLY A 316 14.36 -26.01 -12.30
N LYS A 317 13.68 -27.12 -12.59
CA LYS A 317 14.13 -28.51 -12.35
C LYS A 317 14.61 -28.69 -10.89
N LEU A 318 13.83 -28.16 -9.95
CA LEU A 318 14.10 -28.22 -8.53
C LEU A 318 13.13 -29.19 -7.85
N PRO A 319 13.53 -29.91 -6.81
CA PRO A 319 12.59 -30.65 -5.98
C PRO A 319 11.63 -29.68 -5.26
N MET A 320 10.37 -30.09 -5.14
CA MET A 320 9.38 -29.43 -4.33
C MET A 320 9.15 -30.22 -3.05
N HIS A 321 9.10 -29.53 -1.90
CA HIS A 321 8.80 -30.11 -0.61
C HIS A 321 7.61 -29.39 0.02
N ASP A 322 6.52 -30.11 0.27
CA ASP A 322 5.32 -29.59 0.95
C ASP A 322 5.38 -29.99 2.43
N VAL A 323 6.14 -29.21 3.20
CA VAL A 323 6.52 -29.56 4.57
C VAL A 323 5.64 -28.93 5.65
N PHE A 324 4.75 -28.01 5.30
CA PHE A 324 3.94 -27.29 6.28
C PHE A 324 2.53 -27.80 6.38
N THR A 325 2.00 -27.80 7.61
CA THR A 325 0.59 -28.02 7.89
C THR A 325 0.01 -26.80 8.63
N TRP A 326 -1.21 -26.42 8.26
CA TRP A 326 -1.98 -25.36 8.91
C TRP A 326 -3.17 -25.99 9.65
N THR A 327 -3.25 -25.81 10.99
CA THR A 327 -4.25 -26.50 11.83
C THR A 327 -5.26 -25.57 12.50
N GLY A 328 -5.35 -24.30 12.12
CA GLY A 328 -6.22 -23.32 12.77
C GLY A 328 -7.03 -22.46 11.81
N ALA A 329 -7.89 -21.61 12.38
CA ALA A 329 -8.60 -20.58 11.62
C ALA A 329 -7.65 -19.46 11.18
N ALA A 330 -8.03 -18.72 10.13
CA ALA A 330 -7.34 -17.48 9.77
C ALA A 330 -7.59 -16.38 10.81
N LEU A 331 -6.60 -15.51 11.02
CA LEU A 331 -6.81 -14.28 11.76
C LEU A 331 -7.41 -13.19 10.85
N PRO A 332 -8.20 -12.26 11.40
CA PRO A 332 -8.59 -11.05 10.68
C PRO A 332 -7.37 -10.26 10.17
N ASP A 333 -7.55 -9.55 9.07
CA ASP A 333 -6.48 -8.82 8.40
C ASP A 333 -5.89 -7.66 9.22
N ASP A 334 -6.65 -7.11 10.16
CA ASP A 334 -6.35 -5.85 10.85
C ASP A 334 -5.86 -6.06 12.29
N VAL A 335 -5.11 -7.13 12.51
CA VAL A 335 -4.58 -7.51 13.82
C VAL A 335 -3.12 -7.07 13.96
N ALA A 336 -2.74 -6.60 15.15
CA ALA A 336 -1.36 -6.22 15.48
C ALA A 336 -0.39 -7.40 15.36
N SER A 337 0.90 -7.11 15.21
CA SER A 337 1.94 -8.10 14.94
C SER A 337 2.07 -9.18 16.04
N THR A 338 1.92 -8.82 17.32
CA THR A 338 2.08 -9.77 18.44
C THR A 338 1.08 -10.90 18.40
N PRO A 339 -0.25 -10.66 18.36
CA PRO A 339 -1.22 -11.75 18.27
C PRO A 339 -1.13 -12.53 16.96
N VAL A 340 -0.72 -11.90 15.85
CA VAL A 340 -0.49 -12.60 14.57
C VAL A 340 0.63 -13.63 14.73
N VAL A 341 1.79 -13.23 15.25
CA VAL A 341 2.92 -14.16 15.43
C VAL A 341 2.59 -15.25 16.41
N ALA A 342 2.00 -14.92 17.57
CA ALA A 342 1.59 -15.90 18.58
C ALA A 342 0.57 -16.92 18.05
N HIS A 343 -0.32 -16.49 17.14
CA HIS A 343 -1.25 -17.39 16.48
C HIS A 343 -0.52 -18.30 15.48
N LEU A 344 0.33 -17.74 14.62
CA LEU A 344 1.08 -18.51 13.63
C LEU A 344 1.96 -19.59 14.28
N GLU A 345 2.60 -19.29 15.41
CA GLU A 345 3.39 -20.26 16.18
C GLU A 345 2.57 -21.44 16.71
N LYS A 346 1.23 -21.27 16.86
CA LYS A 346 0.32 -22.35 17.32
C LYS A 346 -0.26 -23.18 16.17
N VAL A 347 -0.56 -22.53 15.04
CA VAL A 347 -1.31 -23.17 13.94
C VAL A 347 -0.41 -23.75 12.84
N LEU A 348 0.85 -23.27 12.75
CA LEU A 348 1.82 -23.79 11.79
C LEU A 348 2.67 -24.90 12.42
N THR A 349 2.77 -26.02 11.72
CA THR A 349 3.67 -27.12 12.09
C THR A 349 4.41 -27.62 10.85
N ILE A 350 5.62 -28.15 11.06
CA ILE A 350 6.32 -28.93 10.02
C ILE A 350 5.88 -30.37 10.20
N ALA A 351 5.36 -30.98 9.13
CA ALA A 351 4.95 -32.37 9.17
C ALA A 351 6.16 -33.30 9.32
N SER A 352 6.09 -34.21 10.30
CA SER A 352 7.18 -35.12 10.66
C SER A 352 7.51 -36.18 9.61
N ASP A 353 6.59 -36.41 8.66
CA ASP A 353 6.66 -37.49 7.68
C ASP A 353 7.28 -37.07 6.33
N HIS A 354 7.71 -35.79 6.20
CA HIS A 354 8.23 -35.28 4.95
C HIS A 354 9.74 -35.22 4.95
N ASP A 355 10.35 -35.54 3.80
CA ASP A 355 11.77 -35.33 3.55
C ASP A 355 12.06 -33.82 3.49
N LEU A 356 12.71 -33.32 4.53
CA LEU A 356 13.03 -31.90 4.64
C LEU A 356 14.13 -31.53 3.63
N PRO A 357 14.05 -30.34 3.01
CA PRO A 357 15.12 -29.86 2.14
C PRO A 357 16.43 -29.70 2.93
N ARG A 358 17.55 -30.03 2.31
CA ARG A 358 18.89 -29.95 2.95
C ARG A 358 19.66 -28.68 2.59
N GLY A 359 19.23 -27.97 1.53
CA GLY A 359 19.90 -26.78 1.01
C GLY A 359 19.03 -25.52 1.14
N PRO A 360 19.48 -24.41 0.54
CA PRO A 360 18.70 -23.17 0.50
C PRO A 360 17.32 -23.36 -0.16
N VAL A 361 16.30 -22.77 0.43
CA VAL A 361 14.89 -22.93 0.03
C VAL A 361 14.35 -21.66 -0.60
N LEU A 362 13.56 -21.80 -1.66
CA LEU A 362 12.67 -20.79 -2.18
C LEU A 362 11.25 -21.03 -1.64
N LEU A 363 10.84 -20.22 -0.67
CA LEU A 363 9.42 -20.12 -0.29
C LEU A 363 8.66 -19.38 -1.39
N VAL A 364 7.49 -19.88 -1.77
CA VAL A 364 6.66 -19.25 -2.80
C VAL A 364 5.24 -19.02 -2.28
N ALA A 365 4.69 -17.86 -2.59
CA ALA A 365 3.36 -17.45 -2.17
C ALA A 365 2.63 -16.72 -3.30
N THR A 366 1.32 -16.90 -3.39
CA THR A 366 0.47 -16.11 -4.29
C THR A 366 0.21 -14.71 -3.73
N ASP A 367 0.12 -14.58 -2.41
CA ASP A 367 -0.18 -13.32 -1.74
C ASP A 367 0.64 -13.17 -0.45
N VAL A 368 1.23 -12.01 -0.26
CA VAL A 368 1.97 -11.66 0.96
C VAL A 368 1.56 -10.26 1.41
N ARG A 369 1.05 -10.15 2.64
CA ARG A 369 0.61 -8.88 3.22
C ARG A 369 1.55 -8.43 4.35
N THR A 370 1.43 -8.99 5.52
CA THR A 370 2.22 -8.57 6.69
C THR A 370 3.62 -9.16 6.74
N ARG A 371 3.93 -10.15 5.92
CA ARG A 371 5.15 -10.95 5.90
C ARG A 371 5.36 -11.85 7.12
N TRP A 372 4.44 -11.83 8.11
CA TRP A 372 4.61 -12.64 9.32
C TRP A 372 4.53 -14.13 9.06
N THR A 373 3.62 -14.59 8.20
CA THR A 373 3.54 -16.01 7.83
C THR A 373 4.86 -16.50 7.24
N ALA A 374 5.43 -15.76 6.29
CA ALA A 374 6.71 -16.09 5.69
C ALA A 374 7.86 -16.02 6.71
N THR A 375 7.83 -15.04 7.62
CA THR A 375 8.83 -14.88 8.69
C THR A 375 8.83 -16.06 9.65
N VAL A 376 7.64 -16.50 10.12
CA VAL A 376 7.49 -17.64 11.04
C VAL A 376 7.85 -18.94 10.33
N ALA A 377 7.33 -19.18 9.12
CA ALA A 377 7.66 -20.36 8.32
C ALA A 377 9.16 -20.44 8.01
N GLY A 378 9.80 -19.33 7.63
CA GLY A 378 11.24 -19.24 7.42
C GLY A 378 12.03 -19.54 8.70
N ALA A 379 11.57 -19.06 9.87
CA ALA A 379 12.22 -19.37 11.14
C ALA A 379 12.11 -20.86 11.47
N MET A 380 10.96 -21.48 11.25
CA MET A 380 10.77 -22.93 11.45
C MET A 380 11.70 -23.75 10.55
N LEU A 381 11.87 -23.35 9.28
CA LEU A 381 12.85 -24.00 8.37
C LEU A 381 14.28 -23.83 8.85
N ARG A 382 14.63 -22.62 9.32
CA ARG A 382 15.98 -22.34 9.86
C ARG A 382 16.27 -23.16 11.13
N ASP A 383 15.26 -23.37 11.99
CA ASP A 383 15.37 -24.23 13.18
C ASP A 383 15.63 -25.70 12.79
N GLN A 384 15.21 -26.15 11.58
CA GLN A 384 15.55 -27.46 11.01
C GLN A 384 16.92 -27.49 10.30
N GLY A 385 17.72 -26.43 10.41
CA GLY A 385 19.06 -26.38 9.82
C GLY A 385 19.13 -25.94 8.37
N ILE A 386 18.04 -25.43 7.77
CA ILE A 386 18.05 -24.89 6.41
C ILE A 386 18.96 -23.66 6.35
N PRO A 387 19.96 -23.61 5.46
CA PRO A 387 21.00 -22.58 5.49
C PRO A 387 20.52 -21.20 5.02
N ALA A 388 19.53 -21.13 4.14
CA ALA A 388 18.94 -19.88 3.66
C ALA A 388 17.50 -20.09 3.19
N VAL A 389 16.65 -19.07 3.36
CA VAL A 389 15.25 -19.08 2.93
C VAL A 389 14.96 -17.79 2.18
N LEU A 390 14.69 -17.89 0.88
CA LEU A 390 14.31 -16.80 0.00
C LEU A 390 12.79 -16.79 -0.15
N LEU A 391 12.20 -15.63 -0.41
CA LEU A 391 10.75 -15.52 -0.60
C LEU A 391 10.42 -14.94 -1.99
N LEU A 392 9.62 -15.65 -2.76
CA LEU A 392 8.97 -15.14 -3.97
C LEU A 392 7.46 -15.06 -3.74
N ALA A 393 6.87 -13.91 -4.08
CA ALA A 393 5.43 -13.73 -4.09
C ALA A 393 4.92 -13.32 -5.48
N LEU A 394 3.69 -13.70 -5.83
CA LEU A 394 3.03 -13.10 -7.00
C LEU A 394 2.57 -11.69 -6.68
N HIS A 395 1.99 -11.50 -5.49
CA HIS A 395 1.46 -10.21 -5.07
C HIS A 395 1.94 -9.85 -3.66
N LEU A 396 2.57 -8.70 -3.52
CA LEU A 396 2.89 -8.08 -2.23
C LEU A 396 1.88 -6.98 -1.97
N ARG A 397 1.02 -7.18 -0.98
CA ARG A 397 0.05 -6.16 -0.54
C ARG A 397 0.67 -5.21 0.49
N PRO A 398 0.27 -3.93 0.51
CA PRO A 398 0.73 -2.94 1.50
C PRO A 398 0.26 -3.24 2.93
#